data_b569a3e87a8b1021c5d3382cb307a210
#
_entry.id   b569a3e87a8b1021c5d3382cb307a210
#
_cell.length_a   1.000
_cell.length_b   1.000
_cell.length_c   1.000
_cell.angle_alpha   90.00
_cell.angle_beta   90.00
_cell.angle_gamma   90.00
#
_symmetry.space_group_name_H-M   'P 1'
#
loop_
_entity.id
_entity.type
_entity.pdbx_description
1 polymer ?
#
loop_
_entity_poly.entity_id
_entity_poly.type
_entity_poly.pdbx_seq_one_letter_code
_entity_poly.pdbx_strand_id
1 'polypeptide(L)'
;EKGFAEARIIKVLKQSPLAAEARCDHYWICSKLQTLSYEEQLKEKEKQVVDAFQRIGGFTDFTINGVRSAENKYNYRNKMEFTFSPHRWILESEPEGVDSSFALGLHIPGRYDKILDINTCHIQPDIGNKILGIAREVCLKNLDLKPYDPKTNIGFLRYLMLRFGVKTNQLMVNIVTAYDDINKLSPLIDTLLKEVPEITSMVNNVNTRKADVAFGEFENLIFGNSFIEEKIGNLKFEISANSFFQTNTYQGKVLYDEVLKIAGLNGDEIVYDLYCGTGSIALYL
;
A
#
# COMPACT_ATOMS: atom_id res chain seq x y z
N GLU A 1 9.11 -21.52 -25.91
CA GLU A 1 9.53 -22.54 -24.96
C GLU A 1 8.52 -23.69 -24.96
N LYS A 2 9.02 -24.93 -24.84
CA LYS A 2 8.15 -26.12 -24.79
C LYS A 2 7.55 -26.24 -23.39
N GLY A 3 6.24 -26.08 -23.26
CA GLY A 3 5.52 -26.42 -22.03
C GLY A 3 4.58 -25.37 -21.40
N PHE A 4 4.55 -24.11 -21.90
CA PHE A 4 3.56 -23.13 -21.46
C PHE A 4 3.06 -22.24 -22.61
N ALA A 5 1.89 -21.64 -22.43
CA ALA A 5 1.34 -20.64 -23.32
C ALA A 5 0.80 -19.48 -22.50
N GLU A 6 1.00 -18.28 -22.99
CA GLU A 6 0.36 -17.08 -22.44
C GLU A 6 -0.99 -16.85 -23.12
N ALA A 7 -2.00 -16.55 -22.34
CA ALA A 7 -3.35 -16.29 -22.84
C ALA A 7 -3.97 -15.10 -22.12
N ARG A 8 -4.76 -14.32 -22.88
CA ARG A 8 -5.58 -13.24 -22.36
C ARG A 8 -7.05 -13.61 -22.49
N ILE A 9 -7.80 -13.45 -21.39
CA ILE A 9 -9.26 -13.60 -21.43
C ILE A 9 -9.85 -12.45 -22.25
N ILE A 10 -10.56 -12.79 -23.34
CA ILE A 10 -11.29 -11.81 -24.17
C ILE A 10 -12.72 -11.64 -23.67
N LYS A 11 -13.36 -12.75 -23.25
CA LYS A 11 -14.77 -12.76 -22.83
C LYS A 11 -15.02 -13.91 -21.84
N VAL A 12 -15.74 -13.61 -20.77
CA VAL A 12 -16.28 -14.63 -19.87
C VAL A 12 -17.66 -15.05 -20.41
N LEU A 13 -17.78 -16.29 -20.86
CA LEU A 13 -19.04 -16.83 -21.42
C LEU A 13 -20.00 -17.29 -20.33
N LYS A 14 -19.44 -17.79 -19.21
CA LYS A 14 -20.20 -18.26 -18.06
C LYS A 14 -19.44 -17.93 -16.79
N GLN A 15 -20.09 -17.27 -15.87
CA GLN A 15 -19.55 -17.01 -14.54
C GLN A 15 -19.39 -18.31 -13.75
N SER A 16 -18.31 -18.40 -12.95
CA SER A 16 -18.16 -19.47 -11.96
C SER A 16 -19.24 -19.34 -10.89
N PRO A 17 -19.77 -20.45 -10.33
CA PRO A 17 -20.63 -20.39 -9.14
C PRO A 17 -19.92 -19.85 -7.90
N LEU A 18 -18.60 -19.80 -7.90
CA LEU A 18 -17.77 -19.24 -6.82
C LEU A 18 -17.47 -17.75 -7.03
N ALA A 19 -17.94 -17.17 -8.14
CA ALA A 19 -17.73 -15.75 -8.43
C ALA A 19 -18.48 -14.87 -7.44
N ALA A 20 -17.83 -13.81 -7.01
CA ALA A 20 -18.38 -12.74 -6.19
C ALA A 20 -18.19 -11.39 -6.87
N GLU A 21 -19.05 -10.45 -6.56
CA GLU A 21 -18.90 -9.07 -7.02
C GLU A 21 -17.75 -8.39 -6.26
N ALA A 22 -16.82 -7.80 -7.00
CA ALA A 22 -15.72 -7.04 -6.41
C ALA A 22 -16.25 -5.70 -5.88
N ARG A 23 -15.86 -5.34 -4.66
CA ARG A 23 -16.24 -4.05 -4.04
C ARG A 23 -15.58 -2.85 -4.72
N CYS A 24 -14.36 -3.03 -5.26
CA CYS A 24 -13.58 -1.96 -5.88
C CYS A 24 -13.69 -2.01 -7.40
N ASP A 25 -13.91 -0.88 -8.06
CA ASP A 25 -13.90 -0.77 -9.53
C ASP A 25 -12.52 -1.04 -10.13
N HIS A 26 -11.48 -0.88 -9.32
CA HIS A 26 -10.07 -1.07 -9.69
C HIS A 26 -9.44 -2.37 -9.13
N TYR A 27 -10.27 -3.37 -8.73
CA TYR A 27 -9.79 -4.64 -8.16
C TYR A 27 -8.78 -5.37 -9.06
N TRP A 28 -8.89 -5.23 -10.34
CA TRP A 28 -8.04 -5.86 -11.36
C TRP A 28 -6.57 -5.40 -11.31
N ILE A 29 -6.26 -4.25 -10.68
CA ILE A 29 -4.91 -3.74 -10.46
C ILE A 29 -4.25 -4.41 -9.26
N CYS A 30 -4.90 -4.36 -8.10
CA CYS A 30 -4.27 -4.66 -6.81
C CYS A 30 -4.86 -5.85 -6.07
N SER A 31 -6.08 -6.30 -6.42
CA SER A 31 -6.81 -7.30 -5.63
C SER A 31 -7.71 -8.20 -6.50
N LYS A 32 -7.12 -8.86 -7.49
CA LYS A 32 -7.83 -9.69 -8.46
C LYS A 32 -8.70 -10.79 -7.82
N LEU A 33 -8.33 -11.28 -6.63
CA LEU A 33 -9.10 -12.28 -5.91
C LEU A 33 -10.43 -11.74 -5.35
N GLN A 34 -10.70 -10.43 -5.38
CA GLN A 34 -12.01 -9.90 -4.97
C GLN A 34 -13.19 -10.46 -5.78
N THR A 35 -12.94 -11.04 -6.95
CA THR A 35 -13.98 -11.72 -7.75
C THR A 35 -14.37 -13.10 -7.21
N LEU A 36 -13.81 -13.52 -6.09
CA LEU A 36 -14.15 -14.73 -5.35
C LEU A 36 -14.70 -14.40 -3.96
N SER A 37 -15.55 -15.24 -3.40
CA SER A 37 -15.91 -15.13 -1.97
C SER A 37 -14.66 -15.20 -1.10
N TYR A 38 -14.71 -14.61 0.08
CA TYR A 38 -13.50 -14.59 0.95
C TYR A 38 -13.04 -15.99 1.35
N GLU A 39 -13.98 -16.89 1.56
CA GLU A 39 -13.73 -18.29 1.88
C GLU A 39 -12.98 -18.99 0.73
N GLU A 40 -13.37 -18.74 -0.51
CA GLU A 40 -12.67 -19.27 -1.69
C GLU A 40 -11.29 -18.61 -1.88
N GLN A 41 -11.14 -17.32 -1.53
CA GLN A 41 -9.82 -16.67 -1.52
C GLN A 41 -8.84 -17.36 -0.56
N LEU A 42 -9.32 -17.80 0.62
CA LEU A 42 -8.50 -18.53 1.59
C LEU A 42 -8.07 -19.89 1.03
N LYS A 43 -9.00 -20.64 0.41
CA LYS A 43 -8.69 -21.92 -0.23
C LYS A 43 -7.69 -21.79 -1.37
N GLU A 44 -7.82 -20.75 -2.22
CA GLU A 44 -6.88 -20.52 -3.30
C GLU A 44 -5.47 -20.16 -2.76
N LYS A 45 -5.37 -19.40 -1.67
CA LYS A 45 -4.09 -19.10 -1.02
C LYS A 45 -3.45 -20.36 -0.42
N GLU A 46 -4.24 -21.21 0.24
CA GLU A 46 -3.76 -22.48 0.75
C GLU A 46 -3.24 -23.38 -0.36
N LYS A 47 -4.02 -23.53 -1.44
CA LYS A 47 -3.63 -24.28 -2.62
C LYS A 47 -2.32 -23.79 -3.24
N GLN A 48 -2.11 -22.47 -3.33
CA GLN A 48 -0.84 -21.92 -3.84
C GLN A 48 0.35 -22.35 -2.99
N VAL A 49 0.19 -22.38 -1.65
CA VAL A 49 1.25 -22.86 -0.75
C VAL A 49 1.49 -24.34 -0.95
N VAL A 50 0.44 -25.16 -0.98
CA VAL A 50 0.53 -26.62 -1.25
C VAL A 50 1.24 -26.87 -2.58
N ASP A 51 0.80 -26.22 -3.66
CA ASP A 51 1.40 -26.35 -4.99
C ASP A 51 2.90 -25.96 -4.99
N ALA A 52 3.28 -24.90 -4.27
CA ALA A 52 4.67 -24.48 -4.15
C ALA A 52 5.52 -25.55 -3.43
N PHE A 53 5.05 -26.09 -2.31
CA PHE A 53 5.74 -27.15 -1.59
C PHE A 53 5.88 -28.42 -2.43
N GLN A 54 4.81 -28.84 -3.09
CA GLN A 54 4.81 -30.08 -3.88
C GLN A 54 5.59 -29.94 -5.18
N ARG A 55 5.30 -28.92 -5.99
CA ARG A 55 5.80 -28.82 -7.37
C ARG A 55 7.17 -28.17 -7.47
N ILE A 56 7.46 -27.19 -6.60
CA ILE A 56 8.76 -26.48 -6.60
C ILE A 56 9.67 -27.11 -5.56
N GLY A 57 9.18 -27.32 -4.33
CA GLY A 57 9.95 -27.88 -3.23
C GLY A 57 10.16 -29.39 -3.33
N GLY A 58 9.32 -30.13 -4.09
CA GLY A 58 9.40 -31.59 -4.20
C GLY A 58 8.98 -32.33 -2.92
N PHE A 59 8.36 -31.66 -1.95
CA PHE A 59 7.92 -32.26 -0.71
C PHE A 59 6.65 -33.09 -0.95
N THR A 60 6.63 -34.30 -0.42
CA THR A 60 5.47 -35.22 -0.51
C THR A 60 4.85 -35.52 0.85
N ASP A 61 5.58 -35.30 1.94
CA ASP A 61 5.14 -35.55 3.30
C ASP A 61 5.21 -34.26 4.12
N PHE A 62 4.09 -33.54 4.17
CA PHE A 62 3.92 -32.32 4.97
C PHE A 62 2.45 -32.07 5.27
N THR A 63 2.20 -31.35 6.35
CA THR A 63 0.86 -30.93 6.78
C THR A 63 0.71 -29.42 6.66
N ILE A 64 -0.39 -28.96 6.10
CA ILE A 64 -0.79 -27.55 6.10
C ILE A 64 -1.85 -27.33 7.19
N ASN A 65 -1.61 -26.41 8.09
CA ASN A 65 -2.52 -26.09 9.20
C ASN A 65 -3.67 -25.14 8.81
N GLY A 66 -3.85 -24.90 7.52
CA GLY A 66 -4.85 -23.99 6.98
C GLY A 66 -4.43 -22.52 7.05
N VAL A 67 -5.17 -21.68 6.34
CA VAL A 67 -4.92 -20.23 6.27
C VAL A 67 -5.64 -19.51 7.41
N ARG A 68 -4.94 -18.65 8.16
CA ARG A 68 -5.57 -17.80 9.15
C ARG A 68 -6.37 -16.70 8.48
N SER A 69 -7.68 -16.69 8.67
CA SER A 69 -8.56 -15.66 8.13
C SER A 69 -8.34 -14.31 8.81
N ALA A 70 -8.52 -13.22 8.05
CA ALA A 70 -8.55 -11.89 8.63
C ALA A 70 -9.98 -11.56 9.10
N GLU A 71 -10.09 -10.98 10.28
CA GLU A 71 -11.34 -10.44 10.80
C GLU A 71 -11.82 -9.27 9.94
N ASN A 72 -10.92 -8.33 9.67
CA ASN A 72 -11.18 -7.16 8.83
C ASN A 72 -10.74 -7.41 7.39
N LYS A 73 -11.70 -7.57 6.49
CA LYS A 73 -11.46 -7.75 5.05
C LYS A 73 -11.17 -6.42 4.33
N TYR A 74 -11.57 -5.30 4.93
CA TYR A 74 -11.40 -3.93 4.44
C TYR A 74 -10.90 -3.01 5.56
N ASN A 75 -10.49 -1.80 5.23
CA ASN A 75 -9.99 -0.78 6.16
C ASN A 75 -8.84 -1.26 7.09
N TYR A 76 -8.10 -2.28 6.67
CA TYR A 76 -7.03 -2.90 7.47
C TYR A 76 -5.65 -2.37 7.17
N ARG A 77 -5.46 -1.79 5.97
CA ARG A 77 -4.14 -1.44 5.47
C ARG A 77 -3.66 -0.12 6.08
N ASN A 78 -2.58 -0.22 6.83
CA ASN A 78 -2.02 0.89 7.60
C ASN A 78 -0.95 1.71 6.85
N LYS A 79 -0.61 1.34 5.61
CA LYS A 79 0.28 2.11 4.73
C LYS A 79 -0.24 2.10 3.31
N MET A 80 -0.42 3.28 2.74
CA MET A 80 -0.76 3.46 1.33
C MET A 80 0.25 4.37 0.65
N GLU A 81 0.48 4.09 -0.61
CA GLU A 81 1.33 4.85 -1.52
C GLU A 81 0.54 5.14 -2.79
N PHE A 82 0.33 6.42 -3.09
CA PHE A 82 -0.31 6.86 -4.32
C PHE A 82 0.70 7.67 -5.12
N THR A 83 0.75 7.43 -6.43
CA THR A 83 1.66 8.11 -7.34
C THR A 83 0.95 9.29 -7.97
N PHE A 84 1.58 10.47 -7.94
CA PHE A 84 1.22 11.59 -8.80
C PHE A 84 1.79 11.36 -10.20
N SER A 85 1.01 11.56 -11.25
CA SER A 85 1.47 11.34 -12.62
C SER A 85 0.80 12.29 -13.61
N PRO A 86 1.53 12.79 -14.63
CA PRO A 86 0.95 13.47 -15.77
C PRO A 86 0.45 12.48 -16.85
N HIS A 87 0.46 11.17 -16.58
CA HIS A 87 0.11 10.12 -17.52
C HIS A 87 -1.02 9.24 -16.97
N ARG A 88 -2.23 9.81 -16.88
CA ARG A 88 -3.41 9.07 -16.45
C ARG A 88 -3.74 7.93 -17.40
N TRP A 89 -4.09 6.78 -16.84
CA TRP A 89 -4.71 5.68 -17.58
C TRP A 89 -6.19 5.97 -17.80
N ILE A 90 -6.62 6.00 -19.06
CA ILE A 90 -8.02 6.17 -19.43
C ILE A 90 -8.66 4.79 -19.57
N LEU A 91 -9.79 4.58 -18.92
CA LEU A 91 -10.57 3.35 -19.01
C LEU A 91 -11.35 3.31 -20.32
N GLU A 92 -11.56 2.11 -20.87
CA GLU A 92 -12.37 1.92 -22.08
C GLU A 92 -13.82 2.42 -21.92
N SER A 93 -14.30 2.52 -20.68
CA SER A 93 -15.65 3.03 -20.35
C SER A 93 -15.74 4.56 -20.28
N GLU A 94 -14.62 5.27 -20.33
CA GLU A 94 -14.60 6.73 -20.27
C GLU A 94 -14.82 7.35 -21.65
N PRO A 95 -15.43 8.55 -21.72
CA PRO A 95 -15.65 9.26 -22.99
C PRO A 95 -14.33 9.58 -23.71
N GLU A 96 -14.39 9.70 -25.03
CA GLU A 96 -13.27 10.23 -25.80
C GLU A 96 -12.94 11.67 -25.41
N GLY A 97 -11.66 12.01 -25.33
CA GLY A 97 -11.19 13.37 -25.01
C GLY A 97 -11.10 13.68 -23.52
N VAL A 98 -11.26 12.70 -22.63
CA VAL A 98 -11.03 12.89 -21.19
C VAL A 98 -9.59 13.33 -20.95
N ASP A 99 -9.39 14.31 -20.06
CA ASP A 99 -8.08 14.81 -19.68
C ASP A 99 -7.24 13.70 -19.02
N SER A 100 -6.07 13.45 -19.59
CA SER A 100 -5.10 12.47 -19.13
C SER A 100 -3.84 13.09 -18.51
N SER A 101 -3.84 14.41 -18.30
CA SER A 101 -2.67 15.18 -17.84
C SER A 101 -2.41 15.09 -16.34
N PHE A 102 -3.34 14.51 -15.56
CA PHE A 102 -3.19 14.33 -14.12
C PHE A 102 -3.80 13.02 -13.64
N ALA A 103 -3.08 12.34 -12.76
CA ALA A 103 -3.59 11.23 -11.96
C ALA A 103 -2.96 11.25 -10.56
N LEU A 104 -3.72 10.79 -9.58
CA LEU A 104 -3.24 10.42 -8.25
C LEU A 104 -3.82 9.07 -7.88
N GLY A 105 -2.97 8.03 -7.93
CA GLY A 105 -3.48 6.68 -7.76
C GLY A 105 -2.43 5.58 -7.87
N LEU A 106 -2.77 4.47 -8.52
CA LEU A 106 -1.95 3.25 -8.56
C LEU A 106 -1.43 2.94 -9.96
N HIS A 107 -0.23 2.35 -10.01
CA HIS A 107 0.37 1.88 -11.26
C HIS A 107 -0.46 0.79 -11.94
N ILE A 108 -0.57 0.87 -13.25
CA ILE A 108 -1.15 -0.20 -14.07
C ILE A 108 -0.14 -1.38 -14.12
N PRO A 109 -0.57 -2.62 -13.86
CA PRO A 109 0.30 -3.77 -13.94
C PRO A 109 1.01 -3.88 -15.30
N GLY A 110 2.33 -3.99 -15.28
CA GLY A 110 3.17 -4.04 -16.47
C GLY A 110 3.39 -2.70 -17.17
N ARG A 111 2.92 -1.59 -16.62
CA ARG A 111 3.07 -0.24 -17.17
C ARG A 111 3.56 0.72 -16.09
N TYR A 112 4.88 0.90 -16.00
CA TYR A 112 5.48 1.81 -15.01
C TYR A 112 5.12 3.28 -15.24
N ASP A 113 4.76 3.64 -16.47
CA ASP A 113 4.51 5.00 -16.94
C ASP A 113 3.03 5.43 -16.87
N LYS A 114 2.13 4.55 -16.42
CA LYS A 114 0.69 4.82 -16.41
C LYS A 114 0.08 4.59 -15.04
N ILE A 115 -0.69 5.60 -14.60
CA ILE A 115 -1.37 5.59 -13.31
C ILE A 115 -2.88 5.60 -13.52
N LEU A 116 -3.57 4.65 -12.88
CA LEU A 116 -5.01 4.76 -12.74
C LEU A 116 -5.34 5.76 -11.64
N ASP A 117 -6.11 6.77 -11.97
CA ASP A 117 -6.61 7.73 -11.01
C ASP A 117 -7.67 7.07 -10.11
N ILE A 118 -7.48 7.13 -8.78
CA ILE A 118 -8.32 6.42 -7.82
C ILE A 118 -9.03 7.41 -6.90
N ASN A 119 -10.35 7.33 -6.82
CA ASN A 119 -11.14 8.13 -5.90
C ASN A 119 -11.29 7.47 -4.52
N THR A 120 -11.44 6.14 -4.50
CA THR A 120 -11.70 5.39 -3.27
C THR A 120 -10.89 4.11 -3.25
N CYS A 121 -10.23 3.84 -2.13
CA CYS A 121 -9.56 2.57 -1.84
C CYS A 121 -10.18 1.98 -0.57
N HIS A 122 -10.82 0.82 -0.69
CA HIS A 122 -11.54 0.19 0.42
C HIS A 122 -10.65 -0.58 1.41
N ILE A 123 -9.38 -0.81 1.10
CA ILE A 123 -8.48 -1.50 2.05
C ILE A 123 -7.81 -0.56 3.05
N GLN A 124 -7.80 0.76 2.79
CA GLN A 124 -7.33 1.78 3.74
C GLN A 124 -8.49 2.34 4.58
N PRO A 125 -8.22 2.97 5.74
CA PRO A 125 -9.21 3.75 6.47
C PRO A 125 -9.82 4.87 5.62
N ASP A 126 -11.12 5.17 5.82
CA ASP A 126 -11.86 6.14 5.00
C ASP A 126 -11.26 7.56 5.02
N ILE A 127 -10.61 7.94 6.12
CA ILE A 127 -9.87 9.20 6.21
C ILE A 127 -8.78 9.32 5.13
N GLY A 128 -8.18 8.21 4.69
CA GLY A 128 -7.22 8.19 3.61
C GLY A 128 -7.85 8.55 2.26
N ASN A 129 -9.11 8.19 2.03
CA ASN A 129 -9.85 8.57 0.82
C ASN A 129 -10.17 10.08 0.82
N LYS A 130 -10.48 10.65 2.00
CA LYS A 130 -10.67 12.09 2.17
C LYS A 130 -9.39 12.86 1.81
N ILE A 131 -8.24 12.42 2.35
CA ILE A 131 -6.93 13.02 2.05
C ILE A 131 -6.62 12.94 0.54
N LEU A 132 -6.88 11.79 -0.07
CA LEU A 132 -6.66 11.57 -1.51
C LEU A 132 -7.49 12.56 -2.36
N GLY A 133 -8.76 12.76 -2.00
CA GLY A 133 -9.65 13.73 -2.65
C GLY A 133 -9.17 15.16 -2.51
N ILE A 134 -8.81 15.60 -1.31
CA ILE A 134 -8.28 16.94 -1.03
C ILE A 134 -6.98 17.18 -1.82
N ALA A 135 -6.04 16.23 -1.76
CA ALA A 135 -4.77 16.35 -2.47
C ALA A 135 -4.98 16.51 -3.98
N ARG A 136 -5.89 15.72 -4.58
CA ARG A 136 -6.26 15.85 -5.99
C ARG A 136 -6.80 17.23 -6.32
N GLU A 137 -7.79 17.69 -5.56
CA GLU A 137 -8.42 19.00 -5.81
C GLU A 137 -7.44 20.15 -5.71
N VAL A 138 -6.57 20.14 -4.70
CA VAL A 138 -5.56 21.19 -4.52
C VAL A 138 -4.57 21.19 -5.67
N CYS A 139 -4.10 20.01 -6.08
CA CYS A 139 -3.13 19.90 -7.18
C CYS A 139 -3.73 20.34 -8.53
N LEU A 140 -4.98 19.99 -8.80
CA LEU A 140 -5.66 20.43 -10.04
C LEU A 140 -5.89 21.93 -10.11
N LYS A 141 -6.03 22.61 -8.96
CA LYS A 141 -6.22 24.06 -8.87
C LYS A 141 -4.88 24.86 -8.86
N ASN A 142 -3.74 24.19 -8.63
CA ASN A 142 -2.44 24.84 -8.48
C ASN A 142 -1.44 24.36 -9.54
N LEU A 143 -1.19 25.21 -10.52
CA LEU A 143 -0.31 24.88 -11.65
C LEU A 143 1.18 24.65 -11.25
N ASP A 144 1.58 25.09 -10.06
CA ASP A 144 2.92 24.87 -9.53
C ASP A 144 3.10 23.46 -8.93
N LEU A 145 2.01 22.79 -8.52
CA LEU A 145 1.99 21.43 -7.97
C LEU A 145 1.93 20.38 -9.07
N LYS A 146 2.84 20.46 -10.05
CA LYS A 146 2.86 19.51 -11.18
C LYS A 146 3.35 18.13 -10.75
N PRO A 147 2.68 17.07 -11.18
CA PRO A 147 3.20 15.71 -11.07
C PRO A 147 4.58 15.58 -11.74
N TYR A 148 5.46 14.79 -11.13
CA TYR A 148 6.74 14.43 -11.72
C TYR A 148 6.55 13.43 -12.85
N ASP A 149 7.20 13.71 -13.98
CA ASP A 149 7.21 12.81 -15.14
C ASP A 149 8.53 12.02 -15.18
N PRO A 150 8.53 10.71 -14.96
CA PRO A 150 9.75 9.90 -14.99
C PRO A 150 10.39 9.80 -16.39
N LYS A 151 9.67 10.16 -17.47
CA LYS A 151 10.21 10.15 -18.83
C LYS A 151 11.04 11.40 -19.12
N THR A 152 10.56 12.55 -18.70
CA THR A 152 11.23 13.84 -18.93
C THR A 152 12.07 14.31 -17.75
N ASN A 153 11.87 13.73 -16.57
CA ASN A 153 12.42 14.14 -15.28
C ASN A 153 12.01 15.57 -14.89
N ILE A 154 10.82 16.00 -15.30
CA ILE A 154 10.27 17.32 -15.01
C ILE A 154 9.02 17.15 -14.13
N GLY A 155 8.81 18.07 -13.20
CA GLY A 155 7.69 18.09 -12.27
C GLY A 155 8.15 18.10 -10.83
N PHE A 156 7.20 18.12 -9.90
CA PHE A 156 7.48 18.33 -8.48
C PHE A 156 6.97 17.19 -7.61
N LEU A 157 5.68 16.87 -7.70
CA LEU A 157 5.04 15.86 -6.86
C LEU A 157 5.28 14.44 -7.37
N ARG A 158 5.78 13.56 -6.51
CA ARG A 158 6.04 12.15 -6.86
C ARG A 158 5.02 11.21 -6.21
N TYR A 159 4.93 11.23 -4.87
CA TYR A 159 4.05 10.32 -4.13
C TYR A 159 3.32 11.03 -3.01
N LEU A 160 2.11 10.57 -2.74
CA LEU A 160 1.37 10.79 -1.50
C LEU A 160 1.37 9.47 -0.73
N MET A 161 2.04 9.44 0.41
CA MET A 161 2.09 8.26 1.28
C MET A 161 1.30 8.55 2.55
N LEU A 162 0.47 7.60 2.94
CA LEU A 162 -0.32 7.67 4.16
C LEU A 162 0.09 6.53 5.09
N ARG A 163 0.24 6.82 6.38
CA ARG A 163 0.43 5.81 7.42
C ARG A 163 -0.55 6.03 8.55
N PHE A 164 -1.10 4.94 9.02
CA PHE A 164 -2.13 4.92 10.06
C PHE A 164 -1.64 4.10 11.25
N GLY A 165 -1.56 4.71 12.42
CA GLY A 165 -1.43 4.03 13.70
C GLY A 165 -2.78 3.52 14.13
N VAL A 166 -3.12 2.29 13.71
CA VAL A 166 -4.46 1.70 13.86
C VAL A 166 -4.88 1.55 15.33
N LYS A 167 -3.91 1.28 16.21
CA LYS A 167 -4.13 1.14 17.65
C LYS A 167 -3.90 2.44 18.44
N THR A 168 -3.35 3.46 17.79
CA THR A 168 -3.00 4.74 18.43
C THR A 168 -3.77 5.92 17.87
N ASN A 169 -4.56 5.70 16.80
CA ASN A 169 -5.30 6.73 16.08
C ASN A 169 -4.39 7.87 15.56
N GLN A 170 -3.12 7.55 15.28
CA GLN A 170 -2.20 8.50 14.69
C GLN A 170 -2.22 8.40 13.18
N LEU A 171 -2.03 9.52 12.51
CA LEU A 171 -2.07 9.64 11.05
C LEU A 171 -0.88 10.46 10.57
N MET A 172 -0.04 9.85 9.74
CA MET A 172 1.04 10.53 9.04
C MET A 172 0.70 10.70 7.56
N VAL A 173 0.92 11.92 7.09
CA VAL A 173 0.94 12.25 5.66
C VAL A 173 2.39 12.53 5.26
N ASN A 174 2.90 11.77 4.30
CA ASN A 174 4.21 12.00 3.71
C ASN A 174 4.04 12.38 2.23
N ILE A 175 4.48 13.57 1.87
CA ILE A 175 4.47 14.07 0.50
C ILE A 175 5.87 13.93 -0.06
N VAL A 176 6.04 13.12 -1.11
CA VAL A 176 7.35 12.92 -1.75
C VAL A 176 7.47 13.86 -2.94
N THR A 177 8.54 14.65 -2.96
CA THR A 177 8.81 15.63 -4.00
C THR A 177 10.13 15.37 -4.73
N ALA A 178 10.27 15.87 -5.96
CA ALA A 178 11.47 15.68 -6.79
C ALA A 178 12.64 16.61 -6.39
N TYR A 179 12.35 17.67 -5.69
CA TYR A 179 13.32 18.63 -5.16
C TYR A 179 12.75 19.33 -3.92
N ASP A 180 13.62 19.98 -3.17
CA ASP A 180 13.26 20.68 -1.94
C ASP A 180 12.70 22.06 -2.25
N ASP A 181 11.41 22.25 -2.02
CA ASP A 181 10.71 23.53 -2.09
C ASP A 181 9.43 23.45 -1.24
N ILE A 182 9.61 23.54 0.07
CA ILE A 182 8.49 23.42 1.02
C ILE A 182 7.46 24.54 0.84
N ASN A 183 7.87 25.73 0.40
CA ASN A 183 6.94 26.84 0.18
C ASN A 183 5.94 26.53 -0.94
N LYS A 184 6.36 25.77 -1.93
CA LYS A 184 5.48 25.32 -3.01
C LYS A 184 4.40 24.37 -2.52
N LEU A 185 4.66 23.61 -1.45
CA LEU A 185 3.69 22.71 -0.83
C LEU A 185 2.64 23.42 0.03
N SER A 186 2.83 24.71 0.39
CA SER A 186 1.96 25.42 1.34
C SER A 186 0.46 25.28 1.02
N PRO A 187 -0.03 25.42 -0.23
CA PRO A 187 -1.46 25.26 -0.51
C PRO A 187 -2.00 23.85 -0.15
N LEU A 188 -1.18 22.82 -0.35
CA LEU A 188 -1.54 21.45 -0.01
C LEU A 188 -1.47 21.19 1.50
N ILE A 189 -0.40 21.67 2.14
CA ILE A 189 -0.17 21.55 3.58
C ILE A 189 -1.31 22.24 4.34
N ASP A 190 -1.57 23.52 4.05
CA ASP A 190 -2.57 24.33 4.77
C ASP A 190 -3.97 23.73 4.62
N THR A 191 -4.32 23.28 3.41
CA THR A 191 -5.63 22.65 3.18
C THR A 191 -5.76 21.35 3.93
N LEU A 192 -4.76 20.47 3.88
CA LEU A 192 -4.80 19.18 4.58
C LEU A 192 -4.88 19.37 6.10
N LEU A 193 -4.05 20.23 6.70
CA LEU A 193 -4.07 20.48 8.15
C LEU A 193 -5.38 21.12 8.61
N LYS A 194 -5.99 21.96 7.77
CA LYS A 194 -7.29 22.57 8.07
C LYS A 194 -8.46 21.59 7.98
N GLU A 195 -8.50 20.77 6.91
CA GLU A 195 -9.65 19.91 6.62
C GLU A 195 -9.57 18.52 7.25
N VAL A 196 -8.36 18.11 7.68
CA VAL A 196 -8.08 16.80 8.28
C VAL A 196 -7.35 17.00 9.61
N PRO A 197 -8.04 17.47 10.68
CA PRO A 197 -7.44 17.71 11.99
C PRO A 197 -6.92 16.43 12.67
N GLU A 198 -7.25 15.26 12.14
CA GLU A 198 -6.75 13.97 12.59
C GLU A 198 -5.28 13.71 12.22
N ILE A 199 -4.69 14.53 11.34
CA ILE A 199 -3.27 14.42 10.99
C ILE A 199 -2.43 14.75 12.24
N THR A 200 -1.62 13.79 12.68
CA THR A 200 -0.72 13.91 13.83
C THR A 200 0.74 14.10 13.42
N SER A 201 1.07 13.79 12.18
CA SER A 201 2.41 13.92 11.61
C SER A 201 2.29 14.29 10.12
N MET A 202 3.10 15.25 9.69
CA MET A 202 3.25 15.55 8.27
C MET A 202 4.71 15.77 7.96
N VAL A 203 5.22 15.07 6.95
CA VAL A 203 6.60 15.16 6.49
C VAL A 203 6.65 15.34 4.97
N ASN A 204 7.72 15.96 4.50
CA ASN A 204 8.07 15.97 3.08
C ASN A 204 9.38 15.21 2.88
N ASN A 205 9.31 14.12 2.13
CA ASN A 205 10.50 13.41 1.67
C ASN A 205 10.93 13.94 0.30
N VAL A 206 12.19 14.35 0.18
CA VAL A 206 12.75 14.83 -1.07
C VAL A 206 13.53 13.73 -1.74
N ASN A 207 13.09 13.31 -2.93
CA ASN A 207 13.74 12.29 -3.73
C ASN A 207 14.21 12.87 -5.06
N THR A 208 15.50 13.21 -5.14
CA THR A 208 16.12 13.82 -6.33
C THR A 208 16.55 12.78 -7.37
N ARG A 209 16.47 11.49 -7.03
CA ARG A 209 16.88 10.40 -7.91
C ARG A 209 15.91 10.21 -9.07
N LYS A 210 16.44 9.77 -10.21
CA LYS A 210 15.59 9.38 -11.35
C LYS A 210 14.80 8.11 -11.11
N ALA A 211 15.28 7.26 -10.19
CA ALA A 211 14.59 6.02 -9.84
C ALA A 211 13.19 6.29 -9.27
N ASP A 212 12.23 5.49 -9.73
CA ASP A 212 10.83 5.57 -9.31
C ASP A 212 10.63 4.84 -7.97
N VAL A 213 11.13 5.46 -6.90
CA VAL A 213 11.04 4.95 -5.52
C VAL A 213 10.46 6.01 -4.60
N ALA A 214 9.64 5.59 -3.68
CA ALA A 214 8.96 6.48 -2.74
C ALA A 214 9.83 6.94 -1.55
N PHE A 215 11.13 6.54 -1.50
CA PHE A 215 12.05 6.93 -0.43
C PHE A 215 12.80 8.21 -0.80
N GLY A 216 12.78 9.19 0.10
CA GLY A 216 13.56 10.42 -0.03
C GLY A 216 14.99 10.28 0.49
N GLU A 217 15.87 11.20 0.04
CA GLU A 217 17.23 11.38 0.55
C GLU A 217 17.25 12.31 1.75
N PHE A 218 16.27 13.19 1.82
CA PHE A 218 16.06 14.16 2.90
C PHE A 218 14.61 14.12 3.35
N GLU A 219 14.40 14.39 4.63
CA GLU A 219 13.08 14.50 5.23
C GLU A 219 12.93 15.83 5.94
N ASN A 220 11.97 16.63 5.55
CA ASN A 220 11.56 17.85 6.20
C ASN A 220 10.35 17.57 7.08
N LEU A 221 10.44 17.82 8.37
CA LEU A 221 9.30 17.81 9.27
C LEU A 221 8.44 19.06 9.05
N ILE A 222 7.17 18.86 8.70
CA ILE A 222 6.20 19.93 8.46
C ILE A 222 5.33 20.16 9.71
N PHE A 223 4.80 19.09 10.28
CA PHE A 223 3.88 19.16 11.42
C PHE A 223 4.02 17.92 12.31
N GLY A 224 3.88 18.10 13.62
CA GLY A 224 3.91 17.04 14.62
C GLY A 224 5.29 16.41 14.79
N ASN A 225 5.35 15.08 14.84
CA ASN A 225 6.60 14.31 14.97
C ASN A 225 6.99 13.69 13.63
N SER A 226 8.28 13.36 13.44
CA SER A 226 8.78 12.64 12.25
C SER A 226 8.38 11.14 12.22
N PHE A 227 7.62 10.68 13.19
CA PHE A 227 7.11 9.32 13.31
C PHE A 227 5.68 9.31 13.84
N ILE A 228 4.99 8.20 13.63
CA ILE A 228 3.77 7.82 14.33
C ILE A 228 4.04 6.59 15.18
N GLU A 229 3.20 6.40 16.18
CA GLU A 229 3.24 5.22 17.04
C GLU A 229 2.23 4.18 16.59
N GLU A 230 2.60 2.91 16.72
CA GLU A 230 1.68 1.77 16.55
C GLU A 230 1.93 0.75 17.66
N LYS A 231 0.93 -0.09 17.95
CA LYS A 231 1.02 -1.13 18.96
C LYS A 231 0.77 -2.52 18.38
N ILE A 232 1.62 -3.48 18.74
CA ILE A 232 1.38 -4.91 18.53
C ILE A 232 1.51 -5.61 19.89
N GLY A 233 0.43 -6.19 20.39
CA GLY A 233 0.40 -6.70 21.76
C GLY A 233 0.68 -5.57 22.77
N ASN A 234 1.66 -5.80 23.63
CA ASN A 234 2.12 -4.83 24.64
C ASN A 234 3.28 -3.94 24.13
N LEU A 235 3.78 -4.20 22.94
CA LEU A 235 4.90 -3.45 22.36
C LEU A 235 4.39 -2.20 21.64
N LYS A 236 5.16 -1.12 21.79
CA LYS A 236 4.95 0.16 21.13
C LYS A 236 6.11 0.38 20.15
N PHE A 237 5.77 0.73 18.91
CA PHE A 237 6.72 0.99 17.84
C PHE A 237 6.60 2.42 17.37
N GLU A 238 7.73 3.09 17.18
CA GLU A 238 7.84 4.35 16.46
C GLU A 238 8.10 4.05 14.99
N ILE A 239 7.24 4.56 14.12
CA ILE A 239 7.26 4.25 12.68
C ILE A 239 7.48 5.56 11.92
N SER A 240 8.67 5.74 11.37
CA SER A 240 8.98 6.87 10.48
C SER A 240 8.38 6.67 9.09
N ALA A 241 8.37 7.71 8.26
CA ALA A 241 7.82 7.65 6.90
C ALA A 241 8.44 6.52 6.05
N ASN A 242 9.74 6.27 6.21
CA ASN A 242 10.49 5.31 5.39
C ASN A 242 10.65 3.92 6.05
N SER A 243 10.22 3.72 7.31
CA SER A 243 10.36 2.43 8.00
C SER A 243 9.50 1.35 7.38
N PHE A 244 9.99 0.12 7.35
CA PHE A 244 9.15 -1.04 7.09
C PHE A 244 8.33 -1.37 8.34
N PHE A 245 7.06 -1.62 8.16
CA PHE A 245 6.18 -2.18 9.18
C PHE A 245 5.10 -3.01 8.50
N GLN A 246 4.60 -4.06 9.15
CA GLN A 246 3.55 -4.92 8.59
C GLN A 246 2.31 -4.09 8.25
N THR A 247 1.89 -4.13 6.98
CA THR A 247 0.84 -3.24 6.46
C THR A 247 -0.57 -3.54 6.96
N ASN A 248 -0.74 -4.64 7.70
CA ASN A 248 -1.96 -5.01 8.41
C ASN A 248 -1.61 -5.28 9.87
N THR A 249 -1.84 -4.31 10.75
CA THR A 249 -1.51 -4.41 12.18
C THR A 249 -2.22 -5.58 12.86
N TYR A 250 -3.48 -5.85 12.52
CA TYR A 250 -4.25 -6.95 13.10
C TYR A 250 -3.67 -8.32 12.74
N GLN A 251 -3.42 -8.54 11.44
CA GLN A 251 -2.83 -9.80 10.98
C GLN A 251 -1.33 -9.91 11.28
N GLY A 252 -0.64 -8.78 11.41
CA GLY A 252 0.73 -8.74 11.93
C GLY A 252 0.83 -9.36 13.32
N LYS A 253 -0.13 -9.02 14.21
CA LYS A 253 -0.22 -9.64 15.53
C LYS A 253 -0.49 -11.15 15.45
N VAL A 254 -1.44 -11.58 14.62
CA VAL A 254 -1.75 -13.00 14.43
C VAL A 254 -0.53 -13.77 13.92
N LEU A 255 0.21 -13.19 12.98
CA LEU A 255 1.46 -13.77 12.47
C LEU A 255 2.49 -13.93 13.60
N TYR A 256 2.68 -12.91 14.43
CA TYR A 256 3.68 -12.94 15.52
C TYR A 256 3.27 -13.90 16.64
N ASP A 257 1.97 -13.98 16.95
CA ASP A 257 1.44 -14.99 17.88
C ASP A 257 1.73 -16.42 17.41
N GLU A 258 1.55 -16.70 16.10
CA GLU A 258 1.87 -18.04 15.54
C GLU A 258 3.39 -18.30 15.55
N VAL A 259 4.21 -17.31 15.24
CA VAL A 259 5.67 -17.43 15.31
C VAL A 259 6.12 -17.76 16.74
N LEU A 260 5.64 -17.01 17.73
CA LEU A 260 5.93 -17.25 19.16
C LEU A 260 5.52 -18.66 19.58
N LYS A 261 4.30 -19.07 19.21
CA LYS A 261 3.76 -20.41 19.51
C LYS A 261 4.62 -21.53 18.89
N ILE A 262 5.03 -21.38 17.63
CA ILE A 262 5.81 -22.40 16.91
C ILE A 262 7.25 -22.43 17.41
N ALA A 263 7.82 -21.27 17.77
CA ALA A 263 9.17 -21.18 18.31
C ALA A 263 9.34 -21.94 19.64
N GLY A 264 8.28 -22.03 20.45
CA GLY A 264 8.26 -22.84 21.68
C GLY A 264 9.32 -22.40 22.71
N LEU A 265 9.61 -21.08 22.76
CA LEU A 265 10.66 -20.53 23.63
C LEU A 265 10.28 -20.65 25.11
N ASN A 266 11.27 -20.97 25.96
CA ASN A 266 11.13 -21.07 27.40
C ASN A 266 11.74 -19.87 28.16
N GLY A 267 12.48 -18.99 27.46
CA GLY A 267 13.01 -17.73 27.96
C GLY A 267 14.52 -17.71 28.23
N ASP A 268 15.21 -18.80 27.98
CA ASP A 268 16.69 -18.95 28.14
C ASP A 268 17.41 -19.22 26.81
N GLU A 269 16.68 -19.27 25.71
CA GLU A 269 17.23 -19.47 24.38
C GLU A 269 17.86 -18.19 23.82
N ILE A 270 18.88 -18.36 22.96
CA ILE A 270 19.44 -17.31 22.13
C ILE A 270 18.74 -17.34 20.75
N VAL A 271 18.02 -16.27 20.43
CA VAL A 271 17.32 -16.12 19.16
C VAL A 271 18.06 -15.17 18.25
N TYR A 272 18.29 -15.56 16.99
CA TYR A 272 18.85 -14.70 15.94
C TYR A 272 17.75 -14.30 14.97
N ASP A 273 17.43 -13.00 14.89
CA ASP A 273 16.56 -12.43 13.86
C ASP A 273 17.43 -11.91 12.71
N LEU A 274 17.61 -12.75 11.69
CA LEU A 274 18.37 -12.40 10.50
C LEU A 274 17.47 -11.58 9.56
N TYR A 275 17.98 -10.40 9.12
CA TYR A 275 17.22 -9.40 8.35
C TYR A 275 16.10 -8.75 9.16
N CYS A 276 16.35 -8.47 10.41
CA CYS A 276 15.37 -8.04 11.42
C CYS A 276 14.52 -6.80 11.03
N GLY A 277 14.98 -5.96 10.09
CA GLY A 277 14.30 -4.72 9.74
C GLY A 277 14.14 -3.80 10.96
N THR A 278 12.89 -3.52 11.36
CA THR A 278 12.58 -2.76 12.59
C THR A 278 12.65 -3.60 13.86
N GLY A 279 13.08 -4.85 13.78
CA GLY A 279 13.19 -5.75 14.92
C GLY A 279 11.84 -6.20 15.51
N SER A 280 10.74 -6.01 14.81
CA SER A 280 9.40 -6.22 15.36
C SER A 280 9.12 -7.68 15.76
N ILE A 281 9.67 -8.66 15.03
CA ILE A 281 9.55 -10.09 15.38
C ILE A 281 10.40 -10.41 16.59
N ALA A 282 11.69 -10.03 16.56
CA ALA A 282 12.62 -10.30 17.66
C ALA A 282 12.14 -9.70 18.98
N LEU A 283 11.56 -8.48 18.95
CA LEU A 283 11.00 -7.84 20.14
C LEU A 283 9.72 -8.51 20.65
N TYR A 284 8.99 -9.20 19.76
CA TYR A 284 7.75 -9.88 20.11
C TYR A 284 8.00 -11.27 20.71
N LEU A 285 9.07 -11.94 20.32
CA LEU A 285 9.50 -13.24 20.85
C LEU A 285 10.11 -13.12 22.24
#